data_27c893a5f6b2fa8da435c15bcdbd2907
#
_entry.id   27c893a5f6b2fa8da435c15bcdbd2907
#
_cell.length_a   1.000
_cell.length_b   1.000
_cell.length_c   1.000
_cell.angle_alpha   90.00
_cell.angle_beta   90.00
_cell.angle_gamma   90.00
#
_symmetry.space_group_name_H-M   'P 1'
#
loop_
_entity.id
_entity.type
_entity.pdbx_description
1 polymer ?
#
loop_
_entity_poly.entity_id
_entity_poly.type
_entity_poly.pdbx_seq_one_letter_code
_entity_poly.pdbx_strand_id
1 'polypeptide(L)'
;DTDPYQYHAILNNFDDWPAELVLQFHRNRQAGSENVNKELHGGFGLSKLPCRELYANAAYFQIALLANTVFSATKHLALPKSWRPLAIKTVRFRLIRLAAVVSRRSRVLWLKIPRSYPFREIFEQARWAILAPPGLVAPA
;
A
#
# COMPACT_ATOMS: atom_id res chain seq x y z
N ASP A 1 21.89 33.13 -17.71
CA ASP A 1 22.61 32.52 -16.56
C ASP A 1 21.66 31.58 -15.85
N THR A 2 21.72 30.31 -16.23
CA THR A 2 21.04 29.26 -15.50
C THR A 2 22.03 28.71 -14.50
N ASP A 3 21.85 29.03 -13.22
CA ASP A 3 22.61 28.45 -12.13
C ASP A 3 22.48 26.92 -12.20
N PRO A 4 23.54 26.15 -12.36
CA PRO A 4 23.50 24.69 -12.43
C PRO A 4 23.14 24.02 -11.09
N TYR A 5 23.01 24.80 -10.02
CA TYR A 5 22.74 24.32 -8.68
C TYR A 5 21.31 24.62 -8.26
N GLN A 6 20.68 23.61 -7.61
CA GLN A 6 19.39 23.75 -6.98
C GLN A 6 19.61 23.87 -5.47
N TYR A 7 19.22 25.02 -4.90
CA TYR A 7 19.38 25.30 -3.49
C TYR A 7 18.13 24.94 -2.70
N HIS A 8 18.31 24.24 -1.57
CA HIS A 8 17.25 23.94 -0.61
C HIS A 8 17.63 24.44 0.76
N ALA A 9 16.78 25.24 1.39
CA ALA A 9 16.93 25.66 2.76
C ALA A 9 16.16 24.73 3.69
N ILE A 10 16.80 24.26 4.76
CA ILE A 10 16.18 23.42 5.79
C ILE A 10 16.22 24.19 7.11
N LEU A 11 15.03 24.55 7.62
CA LEU A 11 14.88 25.11 8.96
C LEU A 11 14.71 23.99 9.98
N ASN A 12 15.51 24.01 11.03
CA ASN A 12 15.42 23.04 12.12
C ASN A 12 15.67 23.73 13.48
N ASN A 13 15.38 23.02 14.56
CA ASN A 13 15.61 23.45 15.94
C ASN A 13 16.65 22.55 16.66
N PHE A 14 17.57 21.95 15.91
CA PHE A 14 18.63 21.10 16.41
C PHE A 14 19.93 21.93 16.51
N ASP A 15 20.11 22.62 17.62
CA ASP A 15 21.22 23.61 17.78
C ASP A 15 22.60 22.95 17.74
N ASP A 16 22.72 21.69 18.18
CA ASP A 16 23.99 20.97 18.31
C ASP A 16 24.25 19.93 17.20
N TRP A 17 23.37 19.84 16.20
CA TRP A 17 23.52 18.83 15.15
C TRP A 17 24.37 19.34 13.98
N PRO A 18 25.37 18.54 13.52
CA PRO A 18 26.09 18.87 12.30
C PRO A 18 25.15 18.83 11.08
N ALA A 19 25.46 19.64 10.07
CA ALA A 19 24.63 19.83 8.89
C ALA A 19 24.31 18.50 8.16
N GLU A 20 25.26 17.57 8.13
CA GLU A 20 25.08 16.24 7.52
C GLU A 20 24.02 15.42 8.22
N LEU A 21 23.97 15.46 9.55
CA LEU A 21 22.97 14.76 10.36
C LEU A 21 21.57 15.36 10.16
N VAL A 22 21.47 16.68 10.13
CA VAL A 22 20.20 17.39 9.83
C VAL A 22 19.71 17.03 8.44
N LEU A 23 20.58 17.01 7.45
CA LEU A 23 20.25 16.65 6.07
C LEU A 23 19.81 15.19 5.97
N GLN A 24 20.50 14.26 6.64
CA GLN A 24 20.15 12.85 6.66
C GLN A 24 18.80 12.61 7.34
N PHE A 25 18.54 13.25 8.48
CA PHE A 25 17.25 13.20 9.18
C PHE A 25 16.11 13.70 8.30
N HIS A 26 16.30 14.85 7.63
CA HIS A 26 15.34 15.43 6.71
C HIS A 26 15.02 14.49 5.54
N ARG A 27 16.03 13.90 4.92
CA ARG A 27 15.89 12.93 3.82
C ARG A 27 15.15 11.66 4.28
N ASN A 28 15.49 11.11 5.44
CA ASN A 28 14.86 9.92 5.98
C ASN A 28 13.38 10.15 6.31
N ARG A 29 13.02 11.34 6.80
CA ARG A 29 11.64 11.71 7.08
C ARG A 29 10.79 11.80 5.81
N GLN A 30 11.35 12.38 4.74
CA GLN A 30 10.65 12.51 3.46
C GLN A 30 10.30 11.16 2.85
N ALA A 31 11.21 10.20 2.87
CA ALA A 31 11.00 8.89 2.25
C ALA A 31 9.81 8.10 2.84
N GLY A 32 9.56 8.21 4.14
CA GLY A 32 8.45 7.50 4.81
C GLY A 32 7.10 8.17 4.62
N SER A 33 6.97 9.43 5.02
CA SER A 33 5.69 10.14 5.04
C SER A 33 5.18 10.51 3.65
N GLU A 34 6.07 10.90 2.72
CA GLU A 34 5.67 11.20 1.34
C GLU A 34 5.09 9.98 0.62
N ASN A 35 5.68 8.81 0.80
CA ASN A 35 5.18 7.60 0.17
C ASN A 35 3.78 7.23 0.69
N VAL A 36 3.53 7.36 2.00
CA VAL A 36 2.20 7.15 2.57
C VAL A 36 1.20 8.16 2.00
N ASN A 37 1.56 9.44 1.93
CA ASN A 37 0.70 10.47 1.35
C ASN A 37 0.41 10.20 -0.15
N LYS A 38 1.41 9.83 -0.94
CA LYS A 38 1.22 9.43 -2.35
C LYS A 38 0.28 8.22 -2.48
N GLU A 39 0.41 7.23 -1.61
CA GLU A 39 -0.48 6.08 -1.57
C GLU A 39 -1.92 6.48 -1.22
N LEU A 40 -2.11 7.30 -0.19
CA LEU A 40 -3.42 7.79 0.24
C LEU A 40 -4.10 8.61 -0.88
N HIS A 41 -3.40 9.56 -1.46
CA HIS A 41 -3.94 10.38 -2.55
C HIS A 41 -4.17 9.59 -3.83
N GLY A 42 -3.17 8.83 -4.28
CA GLY A 42 -3.21 8.13 -5.56
C GLY A 42 -3.90 6.78 -5.52
N GLY A 43 -3.78 6.05 -4.42
CA GLY A 43 -4.24 4.66 -4.26
C GLY A 43 -5.61 4.54 -3.63
N PHE A 44 -5.89 5.37 -2.61
CA PHE A 44 -7.14 5.33 -1.83
C PHE A 44 -8.10 6.49 -2.16
N GLY A 45 -7.79 7.32 -3.14
CA GLY A 45 -8.73 8.29 -3.68
C GLY A 45 -8.86 9.60 -2.89
N LEU A 46 -7.95 9.90 -1.97
CA LEU A 46 -7.99 11.13 -1.17
C LEU A 46 -7.61 12.41 -1.95
N SER A 47 -7.27 12.30 -3.23
CA SER A 47 -7.04 13.46 -4.09
C SER A 47 -8.30 14.28 -4.36
N LYS A 48 -9.49 13.69 -4.16
CA LYS A 48 -10.78 14.36 -4.31
C LYS A 48 -11.69 13.96 -3.14
N LEU A 49 -12.19 14.95 -2.43
CA LEU A 49 -13.18 14.73 -1.38
C LEU A 49 -14.55 14.44 -1.99
N PRO A 50 -15.32 13.48 -1.45
CA PRO A 50 -16.57 13.01 -2.06
C PRO A 50 -17.73 14.03 -1.96
N CYS A 51 -17.70 14.94 -0.98
CA CYS A 51 -18.80 15.88 -0.73
C CYS A 51 -18.29 17.21 -0.17
N ARG A 52 -19.21 18.15 0.13
CA ARG A 52 -18.89 19.47 0.71
C ARG A 52 -18.98 19.49 2.25
N GLU A 53 -19.40 18.39 2.85
CA GLU A 53 -19.58 18.26 4.30
C GLU A 53 -18.27 17.88 5.01
N LEU A 54 -17.87 18.67 6.01
CA LEU A 54 -16.61 18.46 6.74
C LEU A 54 -16.56 17.10 7.45
N TYR A 55 -17.62 16.75 8.18
CA TYR A 55 -17.66 15.50 8.96
C TYR A 55 -17.70 14.26 8.08
N ALA A 56 -18.43 14.32 6.96
CA ALA A 56 -18.46 13.22 5.99
C ALA A 56 -17.08 13.03 5.32
N ASN A 57 -16.41 14.12 4.99
CA ASN A 57 -15.03 14.07 4.46
C ASN A 57 -14.03 13.56 5.50
N ALA A 58 -14.19 13.93 6.77
CA ALA A 58 -13.36 13.40 7.86
C ALA A 58 -13.56 11.90 8.02
N ALA A 59 -14.80 11.41 8.00
CA ALA A 59 -15.10 9.97 8.03
C ALA A 59 -14.48 9.24 6.84
N TYR A 60 -14.60 9.79 5.62
CA TYR A 60 -13.98 9.24 4.41
C TYR A 60 -12.45 9.14 4.54
N PHE A 61 -11.82 10.19 5.10
CA PHE A 61 -10.39 10.19 5.36
C PHE A 61 -9.97 9.07 6.34
N GLN A 62 -10.72 8.90 7.44
CA GLN A 62 -10.46 7.83 8.42
C GLN A 62 -10.61 6.43 7.80
N ILE A 63 -11.60 6.22 6.94
CA ILE A 63 -11.79 4.96 6.21
C ILE A 63 -10.59 4.70 5.28
N ALA A 64 -10.09 5.72 4.58
CA ALA A 64 -8.93 5.58 3.72
C ALA A 64 -7.64 5.27 4.51
N LEU A 65 -7.45 5.87 5.68
CA LEU A 65 -6.35 5.54 6.59
C LEU A 65 -6.42 4.08 7.06
N LEU A 66 -7.61 3.63 7.49
CA LEU A 66 -7.83 2.25 7.89
C LEU A 66 -7.53 1.28 6.73
N ALA A 67 -8.04 1.58 5.54
CA ALA A 67 -7.77 0.78 4.35
C ALA A 67 -6.27 0.70 4.00
N ASN A 68 -5.53 1.82 4.14
CA ASN A 68 -4.08 1.84 3.97
C ASN A 68 -3.36 0.99 5.03
N THR A 69 -3.81 1.03 6.27
CA THR A 69 -3.26 0.21 7.36
C THR A 69 -3.46 -1.27 7.10
N VAL A 70 -4.69 -1.68 6.72
CA VAL A 70 -5.00 -3.07 6.36
C VAL A 70 -4.17 -3.53 5.15
N PHE A 71 -4.04 -2.67 4.14
CA PHE A 71 -3.21 -2.96 2.98
C PHE A 71 -1.73 -3.14 3.35
N SER A 72 -1.18 -2.26 4.20
CA SER A 72 0.19 -2.36 4.69
C SER A 72 0.41 -3.64 5.50
N ALA A 73 -0.51 -3.99 6.38
CA ALA A 73 -0.48 -5.25 7.11
C ALA A 73 -0.50 -6.45 6.16
N THR A 74 -1.37 -6.44 5.15
CA THR A 74 -1.43 -7.50 4.11
C THR A 74 -0.11 -7.64 3.37
N LYS A 75 0.53 -6.53 2.97
CA LYS A 75 1.86 -6.57 2.32
C LYS A 75 2.92 -7.22 3.20
N HIS A 76 2.89 -6.95 4.49
CA HIS A 76 3.91 -7.47 5.41
C HIS A 76 3.67 -8.91 5.85
N LEU A 77 2.41 -9.31 6.03
CA LEU A 77 2.03 -10.60 6.60
C LEU A 77 1.75 -11.67 5.53
N ALA A 78 1.19 -11.28 4.39
CA ALA A 78 0.68 -12.22 3.40
C ALA A 78 1.40 -12.18 2.04
N LEU A 79 2.19 -11.15 1.74
CA LEU A 79 2.88 -11.05 0.46
C LEU A 79 4.40 -11.26 0.59
N PRO A 80 5.07 -11.76 -0.47
CA PRO A 80 6.51 -11.90 -0.51
C PRO A 80 7.23 -10.56 -0.30
N LYS A 81 8.45 -10.59 0.22
CA LYS A 81 9.27 -9.39 0.46
C LYS A 81 9.42 -8.50 -0.77
N SER A 82 9.51 -9.09 -1.97
CA SER A 82 9.60 -8.37 -3.25
C SER A 82 8.35 -7.55 -3.60
N TRP A 83 7.21 -7.82 -2.96
CA TRP A 83 5.95 -7.09 -3.17
C TRP A 83 5.75 -5.93 -2.18
N ARG A 84 6.53 -5.86 -1.11
CA ARG A 84 6.41 -4.81 -0.09
C ARG A 84 6.61 -3.39 -0.63
N PRO A 85 7.56 -3.11 -1.56
CA PRO A 85 7.72 -1.78 -2.12
C PRO A 85 6.65 -1.41 -3.17
N LEU A 86 5.81 -2.36 -3.61
CA LEU A 86 4.81 -2.08 -4.65
C LEU A 86 3.69 -1.19 -4.12
N ALA A 87 3.29 -0.22 -4.96
CA ALA A 87 2.13 0.64 -4.71
C ALA A 87 0.82 -0.15 -4.73
N ILE A 88 -0.19 0.30 -3.99
CA ILE A 88 -1.51 -0.36 -3.93
C ILE A 88 -2.15 -0.53 -5.31
N LYS A 89 -1.98 0.44 -6.21
CA LYS A 89 -2.49 0.34 -7.59
C LYS A 89 -1.94 -0.88 -8.31
N THR A 90 -0.63 -1.16 -8.14
CA THR A 90 0.04 -2.31 -8.75
C THR A 90 -0.42 -3.62 -8.12
N VAL A 91 -0.50 -3.68 -6.79
CA VAL A 91 -0.98 -4.88 -6.09
C VAL A 91 -2.43 -5.16 -6.44
N ARG A 92 -3.28 -4.13 -6.46
CA ARG A 92 -4.69 -4.26 -6.86
C ARG A 92 -4.83 -4.78 -8.31
N PHE A 93 -4.03 -4.25 -9.23
CA PHE A 93 -4.03 -4.71 -10.62
C PHE A 93 -3.58 -6.16 -10.74
N ARG A 94 -2.52 -6.54 -10.02
CA ARG A 94 -1.92 -7.87 -10.12
C ARG A 94 -2.65 -8.95 -9.32
N LEU A 95 -3.30 -8.65 -8.18
CA LEU A 95 -3.91 -9.65 -7.31
C LEU A 95 -5.43 -9.59 -7.23
N ILE A 96 -6.03 -8.40 -7.38
CA ILE A 96 -7.46 -8.21 -7.14
C ILE A 96 -8.22 -8.08 -8.45
N ARG A 97 -7.70 -7.34 -9.43
CA ARG A 97 -8.33 -7.16 -10.75
C ARG A 97 -7.94 -8.28 -11.70
N LEU A 98 -8.20 -9.50 -11.32
CA LEU A 98 -7.94 -10.64 -12.18
C LEU A 98 -9.23 -11.10 -12.89
N ALA A 99 -9.08 -11.56 -14.13
CA ALA A 99 -10.17 -12.21 -14.84
C ALA A 99 -10.44 -13.57 -14.21
N ALA A 100 -11.67 -13.82 -13.76
CA ALA A 100 -12.05 -15.08 -13.18
C ALA A 100 -13.51 -15.41 -13.53
N VAL A 101 -13.83 -16.70 -13.58
CA VAL A 101 -15.20 -17.17 -13.77
C VAL A 101 -15.80 -17.54 -12.43
N VAL A 102 -16.89 -16.88 -12.07
CA VAL A 102 -17.66 -17.23 -10.87
C VAL A 102 -18.74 -18.24 -11.26
N SER A 103 -18.75 -19.40 -10.62
CA SER A 103 -19.79 -20.40 -10.79
C SER A 103 -20.38 -20.80 -9.45
N ARG A 104 -21.71 -21.02 -9.40
CA ARG A 104 -22.41 -21.49 -8.21
C ARG A 104 -22.82 -22.95 -8.41
N ARG A 105 -22.34 -23.85 -7.57
CA ARG A 105 -22.75 -25.26 -7.54
C ARG A 105 -23.01 -25.69 -6.10
N SER A 106 -24.10 -26.37 -5.87
CA SER A 106 -24.47 -26.94 -4.55
C SER A 106 -24.31 -25.94 -3.38
N ARG A 107 -24.85 -24.71 -3.57
CA ARG A 107 -24.75 -23.62 -2.60
C ARG A 107 -23.32 -23.09 -2.33
N VAL A 108 -22.30 -23.57 -3.06
CA VAL A 108 -20.90 -23.12 -2.95
C VAL A 108 -20.58 -22.22 -4.13
N LEU A 109 -19.91 -21.11 -3.86
CA LEU A 109 -19.37 -20.19 -4.85
C LEU A 109 -17.94 -20.64 -5.22
N TRP A 110 -17.76 -20.94 -6.50
CA TRP A 110 -16.45 -21.31 -7.06
C TRP A 110 -15.88 -20.14 -7.83
N LEU A 111 -14.66 -19.74 -7.49
CA LEU A 111 -13.89 -18.77 -8.25
C LEU A 111 -12.83 -19.53 -9.05
N LYS A 112 -13.01 -19.59 -10.38
CA LYS A 112 -12.05 -20.25 -11.27
C LYS A 112 -11.10 -19.23 -11.86
N ILE A 113 -9.83 -19.30 -11.46
CA ILE A 113 -8.75 -18.47 -11.95
C ILE A 113 -8.03 -19.21 -13.10
N PRO A 114 -7.71 -18.54 -14.23
CA PRO A 114 -6.98 -19.15 -15.33
C PRO A 114 -5.63 -19.73 -14.86
N ARG A 115 -5.24 -20.88 -15.42
CA ARG A 115 -3.94 -21.48 -15.12
C ARG A 115 -2.77 -20.60 -15.61
N SER A 116 -2.99 -19.83 -16.66
CA SER A 116 -2.01 -18.90 -17.24
C SER A 116 -1.83 -17.61 -16.43
N TYR A 117 -2.54 -17.45 -15.29
CA TYR A 117 -2.40 -16.25 -14.49
C TYR A 117 -1.01 -16.20 -13.82
N PRO A 118 -0.17 -15.18 -14.13
CA PRO A 118 1.26 -15.19 -13.76
C PRO A 118 1.52 -15.03 -12.26
N PHE A 119 0.53 -14.54 -11.48
CA PHE A 119 0.67 -14.33 -10.04
C PHE A 119 -0.18 -15.31 -9.21
N ARG A 120 -0.53 -16.44 -9.81
CA ARG A 120 -1.41 -17.44 -9.18
C ARG A 120 -0.84 -17.96 -7.86
N GLU A 121 0.42 -18.32 -7.83
CA GLU A 121 1.11 -18.83 -6.63
C GLU A 121 1.07 -17.80 -5.50
N ILE A 122 1.36 -16.53 -5.82
CA ILE A 122 1.33 -15.45 -4.85
C ILE A 122 -0.09 -15.22 -4.33
N PHE A 123 -1.10 -15.32 -5.20
CA PHE A 123 -2.50 -15.21 -4.81
C PHE A 123 -2.89 -16.34 -3.85
N GLU A 124 -2.50 -17.59 -4.15
CA GLU A 124 -2.78 -18.76 -3.31
C GLU A 124 -2.06 -18.64 -1.95
N GLN A 125 -0.78 -18.26 -1.94
CA GLN A 125 -0.02 -18.00 -0.71
C GLN A 125 -0.66 -16.89 0.14
N ALA A 126 -1.01 -15.75 -0.47
CA ALA A 126 -1.64 -14.64 0.23
C ALA A 126 -3.01 -15.06 0.82
N ARG A 127 -3.81 -15.77 0.04
CA ARG A 127 -5.10 -16.30 0.51
C ARG A 127 -4.92 -17.23 1.71
N TRP A 128 -3.95 -18.14 1.62
CA TRP A 128 -3.65 -19.05 2.72
C TRP A 128 -3.19 -18.30 3.97
N ALA A 129 -2.25 -17.37 3.83
CA ALA A 129 -1.75 -16.57 4.95
C ALA A 129 -2.83 -15.75 5.68
N ILE A 130 -3.87 -15.32 4.95
CA ILE A 130 -4.97 -14.55 5.52
C ILE A 130 -6.03 -15.45 6.17
N LEU A 131 -6.30 -16.63 5.59
CA LEU A 131 -7.39 -17.50 6.02
C LEU A 131 -6.95 -18.61 6.97
N ALA A 132 -5.67 -18.93 7.02
CA ALA A 132 -5.15 -19.96 7.91
C ALA A 132 -5.19 -19.48 9.37
N PRO A 133 -5.59 -20.33 10.31
CA PRO A 133 -5.47 -20.02 11.72
C PRO A 133 -4.00 -19.83 12.11
N PRO A 134 -3.72 -18.97 13.12
CA PRO A 134 -2.35 -18.76 13.59
C PRO A 134 -1.67 -20.10 13.97
N GLY A 135 -0.47 -20.34 13.43
CA GLY A 135 0.33 -21.52 13.72
C GLY A 135 0.33 -22.63 12.66
N LEU A 136 -0.48 -22.55 11.61
CA LEU A 136 -0.38 -23.46 10.46
C LEU A 136 0.63 -22.95 9.42
N VAL A 137 1.54 -23.83 9.03
CA VAL A 137 2.49 -23.58 7.93
C VAL A 137 1.77 -23.81 6.59
N ALA A 138 1.99 -22.94 5.61
CA ALA A 138 1.45 -23.14 4.27
C ALA A 138 1.96 -24.46 3.67
N PRO A 139 1.12 -25.24 2.98
CA PRO A 139 1.58 -26.41 2.24
C PRO A 139 2.59 -25.98 1.16
N ALA A 140 3.63 -26.79 1.00
CA ALA A 140 4.70 -26.59 0.03
C ALA A 140 4.17 -26.72 -1.42
#